data_72f7b4beb1774e59464981429feec874
#
_entry.id   72f7b4beb1774e59464981429feec874
#
_cell.length_a   1.000
_cell.length_b   1.000
_cell.length_c   1.000
_cell.angle_alpha   90.00
_cell.angle_beta   90.00
_cell.angle_gamma   90.00
#
_symmetry.space_group_name_H-M   'P 1'
#
loop_
_entity.id
_entity.type
_entity.pdbx_description
1 polymer ?
#
loop_
_entity_poly.entity_id
_entity_poly.type
_entity_poly.pdbx_seq_one_letter_code
_entity_poly.pdbx_strand_id
1 'polypeptide(L)'
;LNQLTEVKASMSIYEAQEEEVYGILAEFSNPGTLLHAAQSVREAGYSHFDTHSPFPIHGMDKAMGLGNSIIGWITLCGGMAGLALATWMQWWMGKVDYAMNISGKPFFAVEPSIPVMFELTVLLAALATVAGMFALNGLPRPYNPLFFSTEFLRVTDDAFFLHVAASDEQFESGTTTQMLQDLGALHIETIRDTGEED
;
A
#
# COMPACT_ATOMS: atom_id res chain seq x y z
N LEU A 1 26.27 -40.46 23.68
CA LEU A 1 26.24 -40.33 22.21
C LEU A 1 24.92 -39.76 21.71
N ASN A 2 23.77 -40.14 22.28
CA ASN A 2 22.43 -39.67 21.86
C ASN A 2 22.22 -38.15 22.08
N GLN A 3 22.67 -37.59 23.19
CA GLN A 3 22.49 -36.15 23.47
C GLN A 3 23.27 -35.23 22.51
N LEU A 4 24.45 -35.67 22.07
CA LEU A 4 25.24 -34.91 21.06
C LEU A 4 24.63 -34.98 19.67
N THR A 5 23.89 -36.05 19.37
CA THR A 5 23.17 -36.19 18.08
C THR A 5 21.89 -35.36 18.08
N GLU A 6 21.17 -35.25 19.20
CA GLU A 6 20.01 -34.41 19.37
C GLU A 6 20.35 -32.90 19.35
N VAL A 7 21.45 -32.51 20.00
CA VAL A 7 21.95 -31.13 19.97
C VAL A 7 22.43 -30.75 18.57
N LYS A 8 23.10 -31.65 17.84
CA LYS A 8 23.46 -31.42 16.45
C LYS A 8 22.24 -31.37 15.51
N ALA A 9 21.22 -32.18 15.76
CA ALA A 9 20.00 -32.16 15.00
C ALA A 9 19.18 -30.87 15.29
N SER A 10 19.11 -30.41 16.54
CA SER A 10 18.46 -29.15 16.89
C SER A 10 19.26 -27.96 16.39
N MET A 11 20.58 -27.94 16.43
CA MET A 11 21.41 -26.93 15.79
C MET A 11 21.26 -26.93 14.27
N SER A 12 21.18 -28.09 13.62
CA SER A 12 20.92 -28.22 12.19
C SER A 12 19.50 -27.72 11.79
N ILE A 13 18.51 -27.85 12.68
CA ILE A 13 17.18 -27.30 12.47
C ILE A 13 17.19 -25.77 12.69
N TYR A 14 17.98 -25.26 13.61
CA TYR A 14 18.22 -23.83 13.80
C TYR A 14 19.04 -23.19 12.65
N GLU A 15 20.04 -23.91 12.12
CA GLU A 15 20.84 -23.48 10.97
C GLU A 15 20.11 -23.67 9.64
N ALA A 16 19.02 -24.43 9.58
CA ALA A 16 18.22 -24.69 8.38
C ALA A 16 17.02 -23.71 8.23
N GLN A 17 16.79 -22.81 9.14
CA GLN A 17 16.12 -21.56 8.85
C GLN A 17 17.15 -20.66 8.15
N GLU A 18 17.43 -20.94 6.87
CA GLU A 18 18.06 -19.98 5.98
C GLU A 18 17.16 -18.74 6.03
N GLU A 19 17.62 -17.74 6.79
CA GLU A 19 16.97 -16.42 6.84
C GLU A 19 16.84 -15.95 5.41
N GLU A 20 15.62 -16.05 4.87
CA GLU A 20 15.35 -15.71 3.48
C GLU A 20 15.62 -14.22 3.31
N VAL A 21 16.44 -13.86 2.34
CA VAL A 21 16.72 -12.46 2.04
C VAL A 21 15.42 -11.82 1.57
N TYR A 22 14.89 -10.90 2.35
CA TYR A 22 13.70 -10.13 2.00
C TYR A 22 13.99 -9.07 0.94
N GLY A 23 15.18 -8.46 1.01
CA GLY A 23 15.61 -7.46 0.05
C GLY A 23 16.82 -6.65 0.53
N ILE A 24 17.12 -5.60 -0.21
CA ILE A 24 18.19 -4.65 0.10
C ILE A 24 17.57 -3.28 0.36
N LEU A 25 17.92 -2.69 1.50
CA LEU A 25 17.54 -1.35 1.91
C LEU A 25 18.74 -0.41 1.74
N ALA A 26 18.56 0.70 1.03
CA ALA A 26 19.60 1.70 0.79
C ALA A 26 19.15 3.08 1.28
N GLU A 27 19.97 3.74 2.09
CA GLU A 27 19.75 5.10 2.57
C GLU A 27 20.37 6.13 1.61
N PHE A 28 19.64 7.21 1.35
CA PHE A 28 20.08 8.34 0.51
C PHE A 28 20.08 9.65 1.30
N SER A 29 20.95 10.59 0.91
CA SER A 29 21.20 11.84 1.65
C SER A 29 20.07 12.86 1.57
N ASN A 30 19.25 12.83 0.51
CA ASN A 30 18.22 13.84 0.28
C ASN A 30 17.15 13.35 -0.72
N PRO A 31 16.00 14.05 -0.82
CA PRO A 31 14.91 13.66 -1.72
C PRO A 31 15.31 13.60 -3.20
N GLY A 32 16.25 14.46 -3.63
CA GLY A 32 16.68 14.51 -5.03
C GLY A 32 17.51 13.28 -5.43
N THR A 33 18.41 12.83 -4.55
CA THR A 33 19.20 11.61 -4.77
C THR A 33 18.31 10.36 -4.74
N LEU A 34 17.34 10.30 -3.82
CA LEU A 34 16.35 9.21 -3.78
C LEU A 34 15.52 9.17 -5.08
N LEU A 35 15.04 10.33 -5.55
CA LEU A 35 14.27 10.42 -6.80
C LEU A 35 15.06 9.90 -8.00
N HIS A 36 16.34 10.32 -8.11
CA HIS A 36 17.23 9.87 -9.17
C HIS A 36 17.51 8.37 -9.07
N ALA A 37 17.75 7.86 -7.86
CA ALA A 37 17.96 6.44 -7.62
C ALA A 37 16.75 5.60 -8.03
N ALA A 38 15.53 6.01 -7.63
CA ALA A 38 14.29 5.34 -8.00
C ALA A 38 14.09 5.28 -9.52
N GLN A 39 14.40 6.38 -10.23
CA GLN A 39 14.35 6.40 -11.69
C GLN A 39 15.37 5.44 -12.32
N SER A 40 16.60 5.42 -11.83
CA SER A 40 17.68 4.57 -12.34
C SER A 40 17.41 3.09 -12.10
N VAL A 41 16.89 2.73 -10.92
CA VAL A 41 16.49 1.37 -10.57
C VAL A 41 15.39 0.88 -11.51
N ARG A 42 14.37 1.71 -11.78
CA ARG A 42 13.33 1.39 -12.76
C ARG A 42 13.89 1.22 -14.15
N GLU A 43 14.77 2.12 -14.60
CA GLU A 43 15.39 2.06 -15.93
C GLU A 43 16.30 0.84 -16.10
N ALA A 44 16.86 0.33 -15.01
CA ALA A 44 17.60 -0.94 -14.97
C ALA A 44 16.68 -2.18 -15.08
N GLY A 45 15.37 -1.99 -15.05
CA GLY A 45 14.38 -3.06 -15.24
C GLY A 45 13.79 -3.67 -13.96
N TYR A 46 14.14 -3.14 -12.80
CA TYR A 46 13.52 -3.57 -11.54
C TYR A 46 12.06 -3.15 -11.47
N SER A 47 11.21 -4.03 -11.00
CA SER A 47 9.76 -3.86 -10.88
C SER A 47 9.23 -3.95 -9.45
N HIS A 48 9.94 -4.67 -8.56
CA HIS A 48 9.58 -4.85 -7.16
C HIS A 48 10.53 -4.06 -6.25
N PHE A 49 10.38 -2.75 -6.25
CA PHE A 49 11.09 -1.85 -5.34
C PHE A 49 10.14 -0.79 -4.80
N ASP A 50 10.47 -0.23 -3.65
CA ASP A 50 9.69 0.82 -3.01
C ASP A 50 10.58 1.93 -2.44
N THR A 51 10.01 3.11 -2.24
CA THR A 51 10.70 4.28 -1.70
C THR A 51 10.00 4.77 -0.45
N HIS A 52 10.79 5.04 0.59
CA HIS A 52 10.29 5.49 1.88
C HIS A 52 10.89 6.84 2.23
N SER A 53 10.05 7.80 2.63
CA SER A 53 10.47 9.16 2.99
C SER A 53 9.52 9.77 4.01
N PRO A 54 10.01 10.71 4.85
CA PRO A 54 9.19 11.32 5.90
C PRO A 54 8.10 12.27 5.34
N PHE A 55 8.22 12.67 4.09
CA PHE A 55 7.24 13.53 3.40
C PHE A 55 7.11 13.16 1.92
N PRO A 56 5.97 13.50 1.28
CA PRO A 56 5.75 13.22 -0.14
C PRO A 56 6.76 13.95 -1.03
N ILE A 57 7.46 13.20 -1.90
CA ILE A 57 8.40 13.75 -2.87
C ILE A 57 7.68 13.94 -4.21
N HIS A 58 7.63 15.18 -4.69
CA HIS A 58 6.98 15.48 -5.96
C HIS A 58 7.69 14.79 -7.13
N GLY A 59 6.93 14.04 -7.93
CA GLY A 59 7.45 13.31 -9.08
C GLY A 59 7.93 11.89 -8.80
N MET A 60 7.90 11.42 -7.54
CA MET A 60 8.29 10.05 -7.16
C MET A 60 7.44 9.00 -7.89
N ASP A 61 6.12 9.22 -8.02
CA ASP A 61 5.23 8.32 -8.78
C ASP A 61 5.72 8.09 -10.21
N LYS A 62 6.19 9.16 -10.87
CA LYS A 62 6.76 9.07 -12.22
C LYS A 62 8.12 8.40 -12.24
N ALA A 63 8.97 8.69 -11.25
CA ALA A 63 10.29 8.06 -11.12
C ALA A 63 10.16 6.55 -10.93
N MET A 64 9.24 6.11 -10.07
CA MET A 64 8.93 4.70 -9.86
C MET A 64 8.12 4.06 -11.01
N GLY A 65 7.59 4.86 -11.94
CA GLY A 65 6.78 4.35 -13.04
C GLY A 65 5.36 3.97 -12.64
N LEU A 66 4.88 4.47 -11.50
CA LEU A 66 3.53 4.20 -11.04
C LEU A 66 2.50 4.90 -11.93
N GLY A 67 1.46 4.15 -12.32
CA GLY A 67 0.33 4.67 -13.09
C GLY A 67 -0.69 5.39 -12.21
N ASN A 68 -1.77 5.87 -12.83
CA ASN A 68 -2.88 6.47 -12.10
C ASN A 68 -3.58 5.43 -11.20
N SER A 69 -3.85 5.82 -9.97
CA SER A 69 -4.56 4.95 -9.03
C SER A 69 -5.99 4.65 -9.51
N ILE A 70 -6.39 3.38 -9.42
CA ILE A 70 -7.75 2.92 -9.71
C ILE A 70 -8.77 3.36 -8.64
N ILE A 71 -8.30 3.89 -7.50
CA ILE A 71 -9.15 4.28 -6.36
C ILE A 71 -10.24 5.28 -6.78
N GLY A 72 -9.96 6.20 -7.71
CA GLY A 72 -10.93 7.16 -8.23
C GLY A 72 -12.14 6.49 -8.89
N TRP A 73 -11.92 5.40 -9.62
CA TRP A 73 -13.00 4.61 -10.21
C TRP A 73 -13.81 3.86 -9.17
N ILE A 74 -13.18 3.32 -8.13
CA ILE A 74 -13.86 2.66 -7.01
C ILE A 74 -14.76 3.67 -6.28
N THR A 75 -14.24 4.87 -6.00
CA THR A 75 -14.99 5.98 -5.41
C THR A 75 -16.21 6.37 -6.25
N LEU A 76 -16.02 6.52 -7.56
CA LEU A 76 -17.10 6.84 -8.50
C LEU A 76 -18.20 5.77 -8.48
N CYS A 77 -17.82 4.49 -8.58
CA CYS A 77 -18.78 3.39 -8.54
C CYS A 77 -19.54 3.35 -7.21
N GLY A 78 -18.86 3.58 -6.07
CA GLY A 78 -19.48 3.70 -4.77
C GLY A 78 -20.51 4.84 -4.71
N GLY A 79 -20.14 6.02 -5.20
CA GLY A 79 -21.04 7.18 -5.27
C GLY A 79 -22.26 6.95 -6.15
N MET A 80 -22.06 6.36 -7.33
CA MET A 80 -23.17 6.02 -8.24
C MET A 80 -24.12 4.99 -7.62
N ALA A 81 -23.59 4.00 -6.92
CA ALA A 81 -24.41 3.04 -6.18
C ALA A 81 -25.21 3.70 -5.07
N GLY A 82 -24.61 4.67 -4.34
CA GLY A 82 -25.27 5.47 -3.32
C GLY A 82 -26.42 6.31 -3.87
N LEU A 83 -26.18 6.99 -4.98
CA LEU A 83 -27.19 7.77 -5.67
C LEU A 83 -28.36 6.91 -6.15
N ALA A 84 -28.07 5.77 -6.77
CA ALA A 84 -29.08 4.83 -7.25
C ALA A 84 -29.90 4.26 -6.09
N LEU A 85 -29.25 3.83 -5.01
CA LEU A 85 -29.90 3.31 -3.81
C LEU A 85 -30.81 4.35 -3.16
N ALA A 86 -30.33 5.59 -2.98
CA ALA A 86 -31.09 6.68 -2.39
C ALA A 86 -32.34 7.01 -3.21
N THR A 87 -32.16 7.11 -4.54
CA THR A 87 -33.26 7.41 -5.48
C THR A 87 -34.31 6.30 -5.44
N TRP A 88 -33.86 5.03 -5.53
CA TRP A 88 -34.73 3.88 -5.50
C TRP A 88 -35.49 3.77 -4.17
N MET A 89 -34.79 3.92 -3.06
CA MET A 89 -35.38 3.83 -1.71
C MET A 89 -36.47 4.89 -1.50
N GLN A 90 -36.20 6.15 -1.85
CA GLN A 90 -37.17 7.23 -1.67
C GLN A 90 -38.37 7.07 -2.62
N TRP A 91 -38.12 6.63 -3.86
CA TRP A 91 -39.20 6.33 -4.81
C TRP A 91 -40.09 5.19 -4.29
N TRP A 92 -39.45 4.10 -3.79
CA TRP A 92 -40.19 2.96 -3.25
C TRP A 92 -41.03 3.33 -2.04
N MET A 93 -40.44 4.00 -1.04
CA MET A 93 -41.16 4.39 0.18
C MET A 93 -42.31 5.38 -0.11
N GLY A 94 -42.08 6.35 -0.98
CA GLY A 94 -43.07 7.37 -1.26
C GLY A 94 -44.20 6.92 -2.20
N LYS A 95 -43.93 5.98 -3.13
CA LYS A 95 -44.89 5.62 -4.17
C LYS A 95 -45.49 4.22 -4.03
N VAL A 96 -44.77 3.30 -3.39
CA VAL A 96 -45.15 1.88 -3.32
C VAL A 96 -45.54 1.47 -1.91
N ASP A 97 -44.62 1.63 -0.97
CA ASP A 97 -44.80 1.12 0.39
C ASP A 97 -45.75 2.00 1.23
N TYR A 98 -45.53 3.31 1.21
CA TYR A 98 -46.29 4.25 2.03
C TYR A 98 -46.80 5.43 1.21
N ALA A 99 -47.70 5.15 0.26
CA ALA A 99 -48.25 6.12 -0.69
C ALA A 99 -49.30 7.03 -0.04
N MET A 100 -48.86 8.01 0.79
CA MET A 100 -49.75 9.04 1.36
C MET A 100 -49.63 10.36 0.62
N ASN A 101 -50.74 10.89 0.19
CA ASN A 101 -50.83 12.23 -0.37
C ASN A 101 -51.04 13.27 0.75
N ILE A 102 -50.01 14.09 0.99
CA ILE A 102 -50.03 15.15 1.99
C ILE A 102 -50.06 16.50 1.24
N SER A 103 -51.11 17.27 1.40
CA SER A 103 -51.25 18.62 0.82
C SER A 103 -51.04 18.71 -0.70
N GLY A 104 -51.42 17.65 -1.45
CA GLY A 104 -51.28 17.63 -2.92
C GLY A 104 -49.84 17.38 -3.41
N LYS A 105 -48.90 17.05 -2.55
CA LYS A 105 -47.54 16.70 -2.93
C LYS A 105 -47.52 15.40 -3.76
N PRO A 106 -46.77 15.33 -4.88
CA PRO A 106 -46.62 14.08 -5.62
C PRO A 106 -45.93 13.00 -4.74
N PHE A 107 -46.28 11.73 -4.96
CA PHE A 107 -45.77 10.61 -4.20
C PHE A 107 -44.23 10.51 -4.23
N PHE A 108 -43.59 10.94 -5.30
CA PHE A 108 -42.14 11.11 -5.41
C PHE A 108 -41.83 12.45 -6.05
N ALA A 109 -40.99 13.23 -5.41
CA ALA A 109 -40.46 14.50 -5.93
C ALA A 109 -38.94 14.50 -5.73
N VAL A 110 -38.22 14.95 -6.76
CA VAL A 110 -36.74 14.95 -6.75
C VAL A 110 -36.20 16.00 -5.79
N GLU A 111 -36.79 17.21 -5.78
CA GLU A 111 -36.29 18.36 -5.04
C GLU A 111 -36.19 18.09 -3.52
N PRO A 112 -37.20 17.56 -2.83
CA PRO A 112 -37.07 17.20 -1.41
C PRO A 112 -36.24 15.96 -1.18
N SER A 113 -35.90 15.20 -2.23
CA SER A 113 -35.09 14.00 -2.15
C SER A 113 -33.58 14.26 -2.29
N ILE A 114 -33.21 15.44 -2.83
CA ILE A 114 -31.78 15.80 -3.06
C ILE A 114 -30.91 15.66 -1.81
N PRO A 115 -31.30 16.12 -0.61
CA PRO A 115 -30.45 15.99 0.56
C PRO A 115 -30.08 14.53 0.87
N VAL A 116 -31.04 13.61 0.82
CA VAL A 116 -30.81 12.19 1.09
C VAL A 116 -30.01 11.52 -0.04
N MET A 117 -30.28 11.91 -1.30
CA MET A 117 -29.48 11.45 -2.45
C MET A 117 -28.02 11.86 -2.30
N PHE A 118 -27.76 13.11 -1.94
CA PHE A 118 -26.41 13.63 -1.70
C PHE A 118 -25.72 12.88 -0.54
N GLU A 119 -26.42 12.73 0.58
CA GLU A 119 -25.87 12.07 1.78
C GLU A 119 -25.43 10.63 1.49
N LEU A 120 -26.30 9.80 0.89
CA LEU A 120 -25.98 8.42 0.56
C LEU A 120 -24.93 8.32 -0.56
N THR A 121 -24.92 9.25 -1.50
CA THR A 121 -23.87 9.30 -2.52
C THR A 121 -22.48 9.50 -1.88
N VAL A 122 -22.36 10.51 -1.01
CA VAL A 122 -21.10 10.82 -0.33
C VAL A 122 -20.71 9.69 0.64
N LEU A 123 -21.67 9.17 1.39
CA LEU A 123 -21.41 8.08 2.34
C LEU A 123 -20.85 6.84 1.64
N LEU A 124 -21.53 6.35 0.60
CA LEU A 124 -21.06 5.15 -0.11
C LEU A 124 -19.79 5.41 -0.92
N ALA A 125 -19.59 6.60 -1.45
CA ALA A 125 -18.31 6.98 -2.06
C ALA A 125 -17.16 6.92 -1.05
N ALA A 126 -17.36 7.48 0.14
CA ALA A 126 -16.35 7.45 1.21
C ALA A 126 -16.04 6.03 1.69
N LEU A 127 -17.07 5.23 1.96
CA LEU A 127 -16.89 3.83 2.37
C LEU A 127 -16.19 2.99 1.29
N ALA A 128 -16.57 3.18 0.02
CA ALA A 128 -15.92 2.49 -1.10
C ALA A 128 -14.45 2.91 -1.24
N THR A 129 -14.13 4.20 -1.02
CA THR A 129 -12.75 4.69 -1.04
C THR A 129 -11.92 4.03 0.05
N VAL A 130 -12.40 4.01 1.29
CA VAL A 130 -11.69 3.41 2.42
C VAL A 130 -11.51 1.90 2.20
N ALA A 131 -12.57 1.19 1.84
CA ALA A 131 -12.50 -0.24 1.56
C ALA A 131 -11.56 -0.55 0.37
N GLY A 132 -11.63 0.26 -0.69
CA GLY A 132 -10.75 0.14 -1.85
C GLY A 132 -9.28 0.39 -1.50
N MET A 133 -9.00 1.38 -0.65
CA MET A 133 -7.65 1.66 -0.17
C MET A 133 -7.08 0.48 0.63
N PHE A 134 -7.85 -0.07 1.57
CA PHE A 134 -7.43 -1.26 2.33
C PHE A 134 -7.20 -2.47 1.41
N ALA A 135 -8.10 -2.72 0.48
CA ALA A 135 -8.00 -3.84 -0.44
C ALA A 135 -6.79 -3.73 -1.39
N LEU A 136 -6.57 -2.55 -1.98
CA LEU A 136 -5.48 -2.32 -2.91
C LEU A 136 -4.11 -2.37 -2.23
N ASN A 137 -4.02 -1.93 -0.97
CA ASN A 137 -2.79 -1.96 -0.19
C ASN A 137 -2.57 -3.31 0.54
N GLY A 138 -3.51 -4.25 0.44
CA GLY A 138 -3.43 -5.55 1.12
C GLY A 138 -3.42 -5.44 2.64
N LEU A 139 -4.05 -4.39 3.20
CA LEU A 139 -4.13 -4.17 4.64
C LEU A 139 -5.27 -4.98 5.28
N PRO A 140 -5.15 -5.42 6.55
CA PRO A 140 -4.05 -5.18 7.49
C PRO A 140 -2.82 -6.07 7.23
N ARG A 141 -1.63 -5.48 7.35
CA ARG A 141 -0.34 -6.17 7.34
C ARG A 141 0.37 -5.90 8.66
N PRO A 142 0.25 -6.75 9.66
CA PRO A 142 0.86 -6.54 10.98
C PRO A 142 2.38 -6.69 10.97
N TYR A 143 2.92 -7.49 10.06
CA TYR A 143 4.33 -7.82 9.96
C TYR A 143 4.97 -7.25 8.70
N ASN A 144 6.15 -6.64 8.83
CA ASN A 144 7.02 -6.24 7.72
C ASN A 144 8.49 -6.30 8.15
N PRO A 145 9.34 -7.09 7.50
CA PRO A 145 10.75 -7.25 7.87
C PRO A 145 11.56 -5.96 7.93
N LEU A 146 11.16 -4.91 7.21
CA LEU A 146 11.84 -3.60 7.25
C LEU A 146 11.84 -2.95 8.64
N PHE A 147 10.82 -3.24 9.48
CA PHE A 147 10.74 -2.66 10.83
C PHE A 147 11.76 -3.25 11.81
N PHE A 148 12.44 -4.34 11.47
CA PHE A 148 13.54 -4.87 12.28
C PHE A 148 14.88 -4.17 12.03
N SER A 149 14.98 -3.37 10.96
CA SER A 149 16.15 -2.52 10.73
C SER A 149 16.13 -1.31 11.66
N THR A 150 17.23 -1.14 12.42
CA THR A 150 17.40 0.01 13.31
C THR A 150 17.49 1.33 12.54
N GLU A 151 18.10 1.30 11.37
CA GLU A 151 18.24 2.48 10.51
C GLU A 151 16.90 2.89 9.90
N PHE A 152 16.04 1.92 9.56
CA PHE A 152 14.72 2.19 8.99
C PHE A 152 13.78 2.95 9.95
N LEU A 153 14.02 2.92 11.27
CA LEU A 153 13.26 3.71 12.24
C LEU A 153 13.30 5.23 11.95
N ARG A 154 14.35 5.69 11.26
CA ARG A 154 14.51 7.10 10.86
C ARG A 154 13.67 7.50 9.65
N VAL A 155 12.95 6.57 9.04
CA VAL A 155 12.10 6.81 7.85
C VAL A 155 11.02 7.86 8.08
N THR A 156 10.57 8.03 9.31
CA THR A 156 9.53 9.01 9.69
C THR A 156 10.11 10.36 10.16
N ASP A 157 11.44 10.45 10.27
CA ASP A 157 12.12 11.64 10.82
C ASP A 157 12.95 12.35 9.74
N ASP A 158 14.09 11.81 9.36
CA ASP A 158 15.07 12.52 8.54
C ASP A 158 15.70 11.70 7.40
N ALA A 159 15.39 10.41 7.29
CA ALA A 159 16.05 9.51 6.35
C ALA A 159 15.19 9.16 5.12
N PHE A 160 15.88 8.91 4.01
CA PHE A 160 15.29 8.59 2.71
C PHE A 160 15.79 7.22 2.28
N PHE A 161 14.87 6.26 2.10
CA PHE A 161 15.23 4.89 1.79
C PHE A 161 14.66 4.41 0.47
N LEU A 162 15.42 3.56 -0.21
CA LEU A 162 14.96 2.74 -1.33
C LEU A 162 15.14 1.29 -0.95
N HIS A 163 14.09 0.51 -1.05
CA HIS A 163 14.07 -0.93 -0.82
C HIS A 163 13.89 -1.65 -2.15
N VAL A 164 14.76 -2.62 -2.44
CA VAL A 164 14.62 -3.54 -3.58
C VAL A 164 14.30 -4.91 -3.02
N ALA A 165 13.14 -5.45 -3.38
CA ALA A 165 12.70 -6.76 -2.90
C ALA A 165 13.47 -7.90 -3.56
N ALA A 166 13.79 -8.94 -2.79
CA ALA A 166 14.44 -10.14 -3.31
C ALA A 166 13.55 -10.95 -4.27
N SER A 167 12.23 -10.69 -4.26
CA SER A 167 11.28 -11.28 -5.19
C SER A 167 11.32 -10.70 -6.60
N ASP A 168 12.14 -9.66 -6.85
CA ASP A 168 12.31 -9.08 -8.18
C ASP A 168 13.11 -10.01 -9.09
N GLU A 169 12.69 -10.15 -10.35
CA GLU A 169 13.37 -11.02 -11.34
C GLU A 169 14.81 -10.60 -11.64
N GLN A 170 15.13 -9.31 -11.46
CA GLN A 170 16.48 -8.75 -11.69
C GLN A 170 17.33 -8.76 -10.41
N PHE A 171 16.77 -9.24 -9.28
CA PHE A 171 17.47 -9.20 -8.01
C PHE A 171 18.66 -10.16 -7.98
N GLU A 172 19.84 -9.60 -7.78
CA GLU A 172 21.07 -10.31 -7.44
C GLU A 172 21.79 -9.51 -6.35
N SER A 173 21.95 -10.08 -5.17
CA SER A 173 22.42 -9.35 -3.99
C SER A 173 23.70 -8.54 -4.25
N GLY A 174 24.68 -9.12 -4.96
CA GLY A 174 25.95 -8.43 -5.29
C GLY A 174 25.77 -7.27 -6.26
N THR A 175 25.13 -7.52 -7.39
CA THR A 175 24.93 -6.55 -8.48
C THR A 175 24.00 -5.42 -8.02
N THR A 176 22.91 -5.76 -7.31
CA THR A 176 21.97 -4.79 -6.77
C THR A 176 22.64 -3.88 -5.74
N THR A 177 23.43 -4.43 -4.83
CA THR A 177 24.21 -3.65 -3.85
C THR A 177 25.16 -2.68 -4.54
N GLN A 178 25.92 -3.17 -5.51
CA GLN A 178 26.88 -2.33 -6.24
C GLN A 178 26.19 -1.20 -7.00
N MET A 179 25.08 -1.48 -7.68
CA MET A 179 24.27 -0.47 -8.37
C MET A 179 23.80 0.62 -7.40
N LEU A 180 23.28 0.26 -6.22
CA LEU A 180 22.82 1.22 -5.23
C LEU A 180 23.97 2.06 -4.65
N GLN A 181 25.18 1.48 -4.50
CA GLN A 181 26.39 2.23 -4.14
C GLN A 181 26.78 3.24 -5.21
N ASP A 182 26.77 2.83 -6.47
CA ASP A 182 27.11 3.70 -7.60
C ASP A 182 26.10 4.86 -7.76
N LEU A 183 24.86 4.66 -7.33
CA LEU A 183 23.81 5.68 -7.25
C LEU A 183 23.93 6.63 -6.06
N GLY A 184 24.93 6.41 -5.18
CA GLY A 184 25.26 7.31 -4.07
C GLY A 184 24.53 6.99 -2.78
N ALA A 185 24.20 5.73 -2.52
CA ALA A 185 23.70 5.30 -1.24
C ALA A 185 24.71 5.55 -0.11
N LEU A 186 24.27 6.11 0.99
CA LEU A 186 25.08 6.38 2.18
C LEU A 186 25.30 5.12 3.02
N HIS A 187 24.26 4.32 3.15
CA HIS A 187 24.24 3.07 3.89
C HIS A 187 23.42 2.03 3.13
N ILE A 188 23.87 0.78 3.14
CA ILE A 188 23.16 -0.34 2.52
C ILE A 188 23.09 -1.49 3.51
N GLU A 189 21.90 -2.00 3.73
CA GLU A 189 21.61 -3.12 4.62
C GLU A 189 20.85 -4.20 3.85
N THR A 190 21.24 -5.46 4.06
CA THR A 190 20.48 -6.61 3.58
C THR A 190 19.46 -6.99 4.64
N ILE A 191 18.19 -6.82 4.31
CA ILE A 191 17.07 -7.19 5.18
C ILE A 191 16.77 -8.67 5.00
N ARG A 192 16.64 -9.38 6.11
CA ARG A 192 16.29 -10.80 6.14
C ARG A 192 14.93 -10.98 6.81
N ASP A 193 14.18 -11.93 6.31
CA ASP A 193 12.92 -12.33 6.94
C ASP A 193 13.24 -13.40 7.99
N THR A 194 13.16 -13.02 9.25
CA THR A 194 13.41 -13.92 10.38
C THR A 194 12.19 -14.76 10.73
N GLY A 195 11.01 -14.47 10.15
CA GLY A 195 9.77 -15.20 10.42
C GLY A 195 9.29 -15.14 11.87
N GLU A 196 9.92 -14.35 12.73
CA GLU A 196 9.52 -14.19 14.13
C GLU A 196 8.37 -13.18 14.20
N GLU A 197 7.14 -13.69 14.27
CA GLU A 197 5.98 -12.96 14.80
C GLU A 197 6.09 -12.99 16.34
N ASP A 198 6.42 -11.86 16.96
CA ASP A 198 6.30 -11.66 18.41
C ASP A 198 4.83 -11.52 18.85
#